data_6f1729c505e7d8465be4673d8b284e04
#
_entry.id   6f1729c505e7d8465be4673d8b284e04
#
_cell.length_a   1.000
_cell.length_b   1.000
_cell.length_c   1.000
_cell.angle_alpha   90.00
_cell.angle_beta   90.00
_cell.angle_gamma   90.00
#
_symmetry.space_group_name_H-M   'P 1'
#
loop_
_entity.id
_entity.type
_entity.pdbx_description
1 polymer ?
#
loop_
_entity_poly.entity_id
_entity_poly.type
_entity_poly.pdbx_seq_one_letter_code
_entity_poly.pdbx_strand_id
1 'polypeptide(L)'
;MSNRKLIGRVSATEKYPSSCDDFQFWLSDDTILSPFDIVRVENKTDDSVTYGVVQDILHITDGTGHLSNYVSSDFGNVDSTPMTRRLSLSYAKVSVIHNTKENFMPVFEGAPVYTADNDDIEIALGLDNIDERTAIPAGLMKTSSNDPVSIKYNGDFLIGPEGAHMNISGISGLATKTSYVMFLLKAIQHKYKDDVAIIVMNVKGDDLLHVHQQNEKITDAQRKEWDTLGVPCEPFENVKYLYPFRKQKDKLYANTALPTEDLTEQFSEKRASNFIYTFEHDVSKVDMLFSNVDDPNYTIESILNYIDYGQEFRDVSSWDEFKDKLKDFCTKGS
;
A
#
# COMPACT_ATOMS: atom_id res chain seq x y z
N MET A 1 -29.72 13.24 -3.54
CA MET A 1 -30.26 12.77 -4.84
C MET A 1 -29.12 12.01 -5.51
N SER A 2 -29.38 10.77 -5.92
CA SER A 2 -28.39 9.94 -6.63
C SER A 2 -27.88 10.67 -7.88
N ASN A 3 -26.60 10.86 -8.00
CA ASN A 3 -25.95 11.57 -9.13
C ASN A 3 -25.56 10.60 -10.26
N ARG A 4 -26.38 9.56 -10.48
CA ARG A 4 -26.15 8.51 -11.47
C ARG A 4 -26.46 9.03 -12.88
N LYS A 5 -25.45 9.14 -13.70
CA LYS A 5 -25.58 9.56 -15.11
C LYS A 5 -25.56 8.32 -16.02
N LEU A 6 -26.52 8.23 -16.95
CA LEU A 6 -26.45 7.24 -18.02
C LEU A 6 -25.28 7.61 -18.95
N ILE A 7 -24.31 6.70 -19.10
CA ILE A 7 -23.07 6.95 -19.83
C ILE A 7 -22.90 6.09 -21.08
N GLY A 8 -23.70 5.04 -21.23
CA GLY A 8 -23.61 4.16 -22.37
C GLY A 8 -24.53 2.95 -22.27
N ARG A 9 -24.32 1.98 -23.13
CA ARG A 9 -25.04 0.71 -23.13
C ARG A 9 -24.10 -0.45 -23.41
N VAL A 10 -24.36 -1.58 -22.78
CA VAL A 10 -23.63 -2.82 -22.99
C VAL A 10 -23.64 -3.20 -24.49
N SER A 11 -22.48 -3.59 -24.98
CA SER A 11 -22.28 -4.08 -26.34
C SER A 11 -21.70 -5.49 -26.25
N ALA A 12 -22.55 -6.46 -26.57
CA ALA A 12 -22.15 -7.85 -26.65
C ALA A 12 -22.33 -8.36 -28.11
N THR A 13 -21.31 -9.00 -28.62
CA THR A 13 -21.29 -9.56 -29.96
C THR A 13 -20.79 -10.99 -29.92
N GLU A 14 -21.00 -11.76 -31.00
CA GLU A 14 -20.45 -13.11 -31.09
C GLU A 14 -18.93 -13.15 -30.89
N LYS A 15 -18.21 -12.13 -31.38
CA LYS A 15 -16.76 -12.01 -31.22
C LYS A 15 -16.32 -11.51 -29.87
N TYR A 16 -17.13 -10.67 -29.25
CA TYR A 16 -16.86 -10.05 -27.94
C TYR A 16 -18.11 -10.19 -27.04
N PRO A 17 -18.37 -11.39 -26.54
CA PRO A 17 -19.53 -11.63 -25.68
C PRO A 17 -19.33 -10.99 -24.32
N SER A 18 -20.41 -10.66 -23.62
CA SER A 18 -20.37 -10.46 -22.19
C SER A 18 -20.20 -11.80 -21.48
N SER A 19 -19.42 -11.82 -20.40
CA SER A 19 -19.22 -12.98 -19.54
C SER A 19 -19.63 -12.69 -18.09
N CYS A 20 -19.45 -13.64 -17.19
CA CYS A 20 -19.60 -13.39 -15.77
C CYS A 20 -18.49 -12.52 -15.18
N ASP A 21 -17.33 -12.45 -15.89
CA ASP A 21 -16.12 -11.76 -15.42
C ASP A 21 -15.92 -10.40 -16.07
N ASP A 22 -16.44 -10.20 -17.29
CA ASP A 22 -16.22 -8.99 -18.07
C ASP A 22 -17.37 -8.66 -19.03
N PHE A 23 -17.47 -7.38 -19.37
CA PHE A 23 -18.34 -6.88 -20.43
C PHE A 23 -17.74 -5.64 -21.08
N GLN A 24 -18.32 -5.25 -22.21
CA GLN A 24 -17.99 -4.00 -22.91
C GLN A 24 -19.25 -3.15 -23.06
N PHE A 25 -19.07 -1.83 -23.12
CA PHE A 25 -20.16 -0.93 -23.42
C PHE A 25 -19.67 0.25 -24.26
N TRP A 26 -20.50 0.74 -25.15
CA TRP A 26 -20.19 1.96 -25.88
C TRP A 26 -20.60 3.19 -25.07
N LEU A 27 -19.76 4.25 -25.16
CA LEU A 27 -19.93 5.48 -24.43
C LEU A 27 -20.74 6.51 -25.25
N SER A 28 -21.56 7.30 -24.57
CA SER A 28 -22.13 8.51 -25.18
C SER A 28 -21.04 9.56 -25.40
N ASP A 29 -21.23 10.42 -26.42
CA ASP A 29 -20.22 11.41 -26.86
C ASP A 29 -19.80 12.39 -25.75
N ASP A 30 -20.68 12.67 -24.76
CA ASP A 30 -20.45 13.62 -23.67
C ASP A 30 -19.91 12.96 -22.39
N THR A 31 -19.45 11.71 -22.48
CA THR A 31 -18.98 10.99 -21.29
C THR A 31 -17.47 11.15 -21.11
N ILE A 32 -17.09 11.58 -19.93
CA ILE A 32 -15.71 11.49 -19.43
C ILE A 32 -15.64 10.30 -18.51
N LEU A 33 -14.74 9.38 -18.80
CA LEU A 33 -14.50 8.16 -18.05
C LEU A 33 -13.00 7.91 -17.94
N SER A 34 -12.55 7.28 -16.88
CA SER A 34 -11.15 6.95 -16.66
C SER A 34 -10.98 5.48 -16.29
N PRO A 35 -9.83 4.85 -16.56
CA PRO A 35 -9.51 3.57 -15.94
C PRO A 35 -9.64 3.65 -14.42
N PHE A 36 -10.15 2.56 -13.84
CA PHE A 36 -10.50 2.41 -12.42
C PHE A 36 -11.82 3.08 -11.98
N ASP A 37 -12.51 3.83 -12.85
CA ASP A 37 -13.89 4.23 -12.54
C ASP A 37 -14.79 3.00 -12.35
N ILE A 38 -15.73 3.09 -11.42
CA ILE A 38 -16.73 2.07 -11.20
C ILE A 38 -18.00 2.45 -11.95
N VAL A 39 -18.57 1.46 -12.62
CA VAL A 39 -19.83 1.57 -13.35
C VAL A 39 -20.84 0.57 -12.82
N ARG A 40 -22.13 0.87 -13.01
CA ARG A 40 -23.23 0.00 -12.63
C ARG A 40 -24.14 -0.34 -13.80
N VAL A 41 -24.65 -1.56 -13.79
CA VAL A 41 -25.66 -2.05 -14.76
C VAL A 41 -26.81 -2.67 -13.97
N GLU A 42 -28.02 -2.25 -14.29
CA GLU A 42 -29.24 -2.82 -13.70
C GLU A 42 -29.70 -4.02 -14.51
N ASN A 43 -29.80 -5.19 -13.88
CA ASN A 43 -30.24 -6.41 -14.49
C ASN A 43 -31.77 -6.55 -14.40
N LYS A 44 -32.44 -6.52 -15.55
CA LYS A 44 -33.90 -6.58 -15.61
C LYS A 44 -34.50 -7.92 -15.23
N THR A 45 -33.70 -8.99 -15.26
CA THR A 45 -34.19 -10.36 -15.08
C THR A 45 -34.50 -10.66 -13.61
N ASP A 46 -33.75 -10.10 -12.70
CA ASP A 46 -33.79 -10.40 -11.26
C ASP A 46 -33.70 -9.16 -10.37
N ASP A 47 -33.74 -7.97 -10.96
CA ASP A 47 -33.57 -6.68 -10.28
C ASP A 47 -32.25 -6.57 -9.49
N SER A 48 -31.22 -7.33 -9.88
CA SER A 48 -29.88 -7.16 -9.33
C SER A 48 -29.13 -6.01 -10.00
N VAL A 49 -28.07 -5.55 -9.34
CA VAL A 49 -27.14 -4.57 -9.88
C VAL A 49 -25.77 -5.24 -10.02
N THR A 50 -25.22 -5.19 -11.22
CA THR A 50 -23.84 -5.61 -11.49
C THR A 50 -22.94 -4.37 -11.48
N TYR A 51 -21.87 -4.41 -10.68
CA TYR A 51 -20.82 -3.41 -10.65
C TYR A 51 -19.58 -3.92 -11.35
N GLY A 52 -18.91 -3.02 -12.07
CA GLY A 52 -17.66 -3.34 -12.71
C GLY A 52 -16.69 -2.17 -12.69
N VAL A 53 -15.40 -2.50 -12.73
CA VAL A 53 -14.31 -1.53 -12.82
C VAL A 53 -13.84 -1.39 -14.25
N VAL A 54 -13.72 -0.15 -14.72
CA VAL A 54 -13.22 0.19 -16.05
C VAL A 54 -11.74 -0.18 -16.14
N GLN A 55 -11.40 -1.05 -17.08
CA GLN A 55 -10.04 -1.50 -17.33
C GLN A 55 -9.35 -0.66 -18.41
N ASP A 56 -10.09 -0.38 -19.48
CA ASP A 56 -9.55 0.27 -20.69
C ASP A 56 -10.65 1.02 -21.43
N ILE A 57 -10.27 2.08 -22.13
CA ILE A 57 -11.16 2.88 -22.96
C ILE A 57 -10.54 2.99 -24.34
N LEU A 58 -11.29 2.54 -25.34
CA LEU A 58 -10.83 2.45 -26.71
C LEU A 58 -11.70 3.30 -27.63
N HIS A 59 -11.11 3.83 -28.68
CA HIS A 59 -11.79 4.55 -29.73
C HIS A 59 -11.59 3.81 -31.07
N ILE A 60 -12.68 3.53 -31.77
CA ILE A 60 -12.63 2.87 -33.05
C ILE A 60 -13.37 3.68 -34.12
N THR A 61 -12.95 3.47 -35.35
CA THR A 61 -13.61 4.04 -36.54
C THR A 61 -13.86 2.94 -37.54
N ASP A 62 -14.67 3.23 -38.59
CA ASP A 62 -14.90 2.36 -39.73
C ASP A 62 -13.70 2.24 -40.68
N GLY A 63 -12.59 2.92 -40.39
CA GLY A 63 -11.36 2.87 -41.16
C GLY A 63 -10.64 1.52 -41.02
N THR A 64 -10.33 0.89 -42.15
CA THR A 64 -9.67 -0.41 -42.19
C THR A 64 -8.17 -0.38 -41.83
N GLY A 65 -7.55 0.81 -41.76
CA GLY A 65 -6.15 1.00 -41.40
C GLY A 65 -5.70 2.46 -41.47
N HIS A 66 -4.48 2.71 -41.06
CA HIS A 66 -3.91 4.06 -41.02
C HIS A 66 -3.83 4.70 -42.41
N LEU A 67 -3.55 3.92 -43.46
CA LEU A 67 -3.50 4.42 -44.81
C LEU A 67 -4.87 4.89 -45.30
N SER A 68 -5.94 4.13 -45.01
CA SER A 68 -7.31 4.53 -45.31
C SER A 68 -7.68 5.83 -44.63
N ASN A 69 -7.26 6.02 -43.36
CA ASN A 69 -7.49 7.25 -42.63
C ASN A 69 -6.71 8.41 -43.20
N TYR A 70 -5.43 8.22 -43.58
CA TYR A 70 -4.58 9.21 -44.18
C TYR A 70 -5.17 9.74 -45.53
N VAL A 71 -5.58 8.83 -46.40
CA VAL A 71 -6.17 9.21 -47.69
C VAL A 71 -7.49 9.96 -47.52
N SER A 72 -8.37 9.50 -46.62
CA SER A 72 -9.65 10.18 -46.37
C SER A 72 -9.54 11.50 -45.62
N SER A 73 -8.38 11.79 -45.04
CA SER A 73 -8.05 13.07 -44.41
C SER A 73 -7.21 13.93 -45.34
N ASP A 74 -7.55 13.97 -46.60
CA ASP A 74 -6.89 14.79 -47.63
C ASP A 74 -5.36 14.59 -47.63
N PHE A 75 -4.94 13.31 -47.70
CA PHE A 75 -3.53 12.89 -47.66
C PHE A 75 -2.72 13.48 -46.51
N GLY A 76 -3.36 13.52 -45.34
CA GLY A 76 -2.72 13.98 -44.09
C GLY A 76 -2.63 15.49 -43.95
N ASN A 77 -3.41 16.25 -44.69
CA ASN A 77 -3.54 17.68 -44.51
C ASN A 77 -4.28 17.95 -43.19
N VAL A 78 -3.52 18.34 -42.16
CA VAL A 78 -4.06 18.56 -40.81
C VAL A 78 -4.97 19.78 -40.69
N ASP A 79 -4.87 20.71 -41.63
CA ASP A 79 -5.67 21.94 -41.68
C ASP A 79 -7.00 21.74 -42.40
N SER A 80 -7.20 20.59 -43.12
CA SER A 80 -8.44 20.31 -43.81
C SER A 80 -9.50 19.81 -42.84
N THR A 81 -10.72 20.36 -42.97
CA THR A 81 -11.88 19.87 -42.22
C THR A 81 -12.58 18.80 -43.05
N PRO A 82 -12.68 17.54 -42.58
CA PRO A 82 -13.36 16.49 -43.31
C PRO A 82 -14.82 16.86 -43.63
N MET A 83 -15.20 16.76 -44.88
CA MET A 83 -16.58 17.07 -45.32
C MET A 83 -17.62 16.05 -44.83
N THR A 84 -17.18 14.84 -44.46
CA THR A 84 -18.02 13.78 -43.94
C THR A 84 -17.45 13.23 -42.65
N ARG A 85 -18.29 13.17 -41.59
CA ARG A 85 -17.91 12.49 -40.34
C ARG A 85 -17.85 10.98 -40.62
N ARG A 86 -16.72 10.37 -40.24
CA ARG A 86 -16.62 8.91 -40.19
C ARG A 86 -17.45 8.38 -39.03
N LEU A 87 -17.97 7.18 -39.21
CA LEU A 87 -18.57 6.43 -38.12
C LEU A 87 -17.46 6.09 -37.12
N SER A 88 -17.61 6.53 -35.92
CA SER A 88 -16.67 6.28 -34.85
C SER A 88 -17.40 6.19 -33.50
N LEU A 89 -16.85 5.43 -32.58
CA LEU A 89 -17.35 5.34 -31.24
C LEU A 89 -16.22 5.06 -30.23
N SER A 90 -16.41 5.50 -29.03
CA SER A 90 -15.60 5.07 -27.89
C SER A 90 -16.33 3.97 -27.14
N TYR A 91 -15.60 2.97 -26.68
CA TYR A 91 -16.13 1.92 -25.82
C TYR A 91 -15.17 1.60 -24.69
N ALA A 92 -15.72 1.14 -23.57
CA ALA A 92 -14.96 0.74 -22.41
C ALA A 92 -15.00 -0.79 -22.24
N LYS A 93 -13.89 -1.33 -21.73
CA LYS A 93 -13.79 -2.70 -21.21
C LYS A 93 -13.89 -2.65 -19.71
N VAL A 94 -14.71 -3.52 -19.15
CA VAL A 94 -15.07 -3.52 -17.73
C VAL A 94 -14.90 -4.93 -17.16
N SER A 95 -14.21 -5.05 -16.04
CA SER A 95 -14.23 -6.28 -15.24
C SER A 95 -15.30 -6.21 -14.18
N VAL A 96 -16.11 -7.25 -14.08
CA VAL A 96 -17.15 -7.38 -13.05
C VAL A 96 -16.48 -7.59 -11.70
N ILE A 97 -16.88 -6.82 -10.69
CA ILE A 97 -16.34 -6.92 -9.34
C ILE A 97 -17.37 -7.35 -8.31
N HIS A 98 -18.64 -7.02 -8.52
CA HIS A 98 -19.70 -7.36 -7.58
C HIS A 98 -21.08 -7.43 -8.27
N ASN A 99 -21.96 -8.29 -7.73
CA ASN A 99 -23.39 -8.30 -8.04
C ASN A 99 -24.18 -8.40 -6.74
N THR A 100 -25.20 -7.55 -6.58
CA THR A 100 -25.97 -7.42 -5.33
C THR A 100 -26.73 -8.66 -4.90
N LYS A 101 -26.91 -9.64 -5.78
CA LYS A 101 -27.58 -10.93 -5.50
C LYS A 101 -26.67 -12.13 -5.76
N GLU A 102 -25.37 -11.93 -5.85
CA GLU A 102 -24.39 -12.98 -6.18
C GLU A 102 -24.74 -13.76 -7.45
N ASN A 103 -25.38 -13.07 -8.42
CA ASN A 103 -25.76 -13.66 -9.67
C ASN A 103 -24.61 -13.56 -10.67
N PHE A 104 -24.17 -14.71 -11.21
CA PHE A 104 -23.08 -14.81 -12.18
C PHE A 104 -23.55 -14.79 -13.64
N MET A 105 -24.80 -14.40 -13.89
CA MET A 105 -25.27 -14.22 -15.25
C MET A 105 -24.62 -12.99 -15.91
N PRO A 106 -24.15 -13.10 -17.16
CA PRO A 106 -23.63 -11.96 -17.90
C PRO A 106 -24.65 -10.83 -18.03
N VAL A 107 -24.18 -9.60 -18.05
CA VAL A 107 -25.04 -8.46 -18.39
C VAL A 107 -25.48 -8.53 -19.85
N PHE A 108 -26.75 -8.21 -20.13
CA PHE A 108 -27.31 -8.38 -21.45
C PHE A 108 -26.97 -7.21 -22.39
N GLU A 109 -26.93 -7.52 -23.69
CA GLU A 109 -26.80 -6.54 -24.78
C GLU A 109 -27.82 -5.40 -24.63
N GLY A 110 -27.36 -4.16 -24.83
CA GLY A 110 -28.20 -2.97 -24.78
C GLY A 110 -28.60 -2.53 -23.37
N ALA A 111 -28.17 -3.25 -22.30
CA ALA A 111 -28.43 -2.82 -20.93
C ALA A 111 -27.82 -1.44 -20.67
N PRO A 112 -28.53 -0.55 -19.96
CA PRO A 112 -28.02 0.78 -19.64
C PRO A 112 -26.87 0.71 -18.63
N VAL A 113 -25.83 1.48 -18.88
CA VAL A 113 -24.65 1.61 -18.01
C VAL A 113 -24.64 3.01 -17.42
N TYR A 114 -24.54 3.09 -16.10
CA TYR A 114 -24.52 4.34 -15.35
C TYR A 114 -23.20 4.54 -14.63
N THR A 115 -22.87 5.79 -14.31
CA THR A 115 -21.83 6.09 -13.31
C THR A 115 -22.27 5.56 -11.95
N ALA A 116 -21.33 5.07 -11.16
CA ALA A 116 -21.54 4.75 -9.76
C ALA A 116 -21.49 6.02 -8.92
N ASP A 117 -22.41 6.19 -7.97
CA ASP A 117 -22.28 7.18 -6.91
C ASP A 117 -21.46 6.62 -5.73
N ASN A 118 -21.27 7.39 -4.66
CA ASN A 118 -20.43 6.97 -3.53
C ASN A 118 -20.99 5.72 -2.84
N ASP A 119 -22.29 5.61 -2.70
CA ASP A 119 -22.94 4.43 -2.11
C ASP A 119 -22.73 3.19 -2.99
N ASP A 120 -22.83 3.36 -4.32
CA ASP A 120 -22.54 2.28 -5.28
C ASP A 120 -21.08 1.82 -5.19
N ILE A 121 -20.14 2.74 -5.00
CA ILE A 121 -18.71 2.42 -4.86
C ILE A 121 -18.45 1.63 -3.57
N GLU A 122 -19.06 2.04 -2.47
CA GLU A 122 -18.94 1.31 -1.19
C GLU A 122 -19.48 -0.12 -1.32
N ILE A 123 -20.64 -0.31 -1.92
CA ILE A 123 -21.22 -1.64 -2.18
C ILE A 123 -20.33 -2.45 -3.12
N ALA A 124 -19.91 -1.85 -4.24
CA ALA A 124 -19.11 -2.51 -5.26
C ALA A 124 -17.78 -3.05 -4.73
N LEU A 125 -17.19 -2.36 -3.75
CA LEU A 125 -15.92 -2.73 -3.11
C LEU A 125 -16.12 -3.51 -1.81
N GLY A 126 -17.36 -3.75 -1.37
CA GLY A 126 -17.68 -4.46 -0.13
C GLY A 126 -17.32 -3.68 1.12
N LEU A 127 -17.17 -2.35 1.02
CA LEU A 127 -16.81 -1.49 2.16
C LEU A 127 -17.97 -1.34 3.15
N ASP A 128 -19.20 -1.48 2.70
CA ASP A 128 -20.43 -1.51 3.48
C ASP A 128 -20.50 -2.69 4.47
N ASN A 129 -19.73 -3.75 4.21
CA ASN A 129 -19.63 -4.93 5.09
C ASN A 129 -18.54 -4.80 6.17
N ILE A 130 -17.76 -3.72 6.17
CA ILE A 130 -16.70 -3.50 7.17
C ILE A 130 -17.31 -2.83 8.40
N ASP A 131 -17.18 -3.46 9.57
CA ASP A 131 -17.59 -2.86 10.83
C ASP A 131 -16.82 -1.55 11.07
N GLU A 132 -17.55 -0.46 11.32
CA GLU A 132 -16.94 0.85 11.59
C GLU A 132 -15.97 0.83 12.78
N ARG A 133 -16.11 -0.11 13.71
CA ARG A 133 -15.17 -0.28 14.84
C ARG A 133 -13.80 -0.76 14.40
N THR A 134 -13.73 -1.54 13.33
CA THR A 134 -12.48 -2.12 12.78
C THR A 134 -12.04 -1.49 11.48
N ALA A 135 -12.84 -0.58 10.91
CA ALA A 135 -12.52 0.11 9.68
C ALA A 135 -11.30 1.05 9.84
N ILE A 136 -10.26 0.81 9.07
CA ILE A 136 -9.03 1.63 9.02
C ILE A 136 -8.99 2.37 7.69
N PRO A 137 -8.98 3.72 7.67
CA PRO A 137 -8.82 4.47 6.43
C PRO A 137 -7.54 4.09 5.70
N ALA A 138 -7.67 3.74 4.42
CA ALA A 138 -6.57 3.26 3.59
C ALA A 138 -6.17 4.24 2.48
N GLY A 139 -7.05 5.17 2.14
CA GLY A 139 -6.81 6.18 1.11
C GLY A 139 -8.09 6.71 0.51
N LEU A 140 -7.94 7.58 -0.49
CA LEU A 140 -9.04 8.17 -1.24
C LEU A 140 -9.05 7.64 -2.68
N MET A 141 -10.18 7.07 -3.10
CA MET A 141 -10.43 6.74 -4.49
C MET A 141 -11.03 7.97 -5.18
N LYS A 142 -10.37 8.47 -6.22
CA LYS A 142 -10.86 9.57 -7.06
C LYS A 142 -11.41 8.98 -8.36
N THR A 143 -12.65 9.31 -8.67
CA THR A 143 -13.32 8.91 -9.91
C THR A 143 -13.53 10.11 -10.82
N SER A 144 -13.87 9.87 -12.09
CA SER A 144 -14.11 10.94 -13.07
C SER A 144 -15.36 11.77 -12.78
N SER A 145 -16.28 11.28 -11.96
CA SER A 145 -17.64 11.86 -11.81
C SER A 145 -18.04 12.24 -10.39
N ASN A 146 -17.30 11.81 -9.37
CA ASN A 146 -17.72 11.96 -7.98
C ASN A 146 -16.65 12.61 -7.11
N ASP A 147 -17.06 13.06 -5.93
CA ASP A 147 -16.14 13.40 -4.86
C ASP A 147 -15.32 12.16 -4.44
N PRO A 148 -14.12 12.37 -3.89
CA PRO A 148 -13.28 11.25 -3.46
C PRO A 148 -13.99 10.40 -2.40
N VAL A 149 -13.93 9.08 -2.57
CA VAL A 149 -14.49 8.09 -1.64
C VAL A 149 -13.37 7.55 -0.75
N SER A 150 -13.62 7.49 0.56
CA SER A 150 -12.69 6.90 1.52
C SER A 150 -12.69 5.37 1.38
N ILE A 151 -11.54 4.82 1.01
CA ILE A 151 -11.33 3.37 1.00
C ILE A 151 -10.86 2.94 2.39
N LYS A 152 -11.42 1.84 2.88
CA LYS A 152 -11.15 1.31 4.21
C LYS A 152 -10.59 -0.11 4.12
N TYR A 153 -9.67 -0.45 5.02
CA TYR A 153 -9.30 -1.83 5.30
C TYR A 153 -10.05 -2.34 6.52
N ASN A 154 -10.37 -3.62 6.52
CA ASN A 154 -10.83 -4.27 7.73
C ASN A 154 -9.63 -4.53 8.66
N GLY A 155 -9.63 -3.91 9.83
CA GLY A 155 -8.57 -3.99 10.81
C GLY A 155 -8.34 -5.40 11.33
N ASP A 156 -9.36 -6.25 11.37
CA ASP A 156 -9.22 -7.65 11.81
C ASP A 156 -8.26 -8.44 10.93
N PHE A 157 -8.19 -8.12 9.63
CA PHE A 157 -7.24 -8.71 8.69
C PHE A 157 -5.90 -7.97 8.60
N LEU A 158 -5.81 -6.75 9.13
CA LEU A 158 -4.60 -5.94 9.06
C LEU A 158 -3.73 -6.06 10.30
N ILE A 159 -4.36 -6.09 11.48
CA ILE A 159 -3.71 -6.13 12.80
C ILE A 159 -4.39 -7.12 13.75
N GLY A 160 -5.26 -7.97 13.24
CA GLY A 160 -6.07 -8.87 14.04
C GLY A 160 -5.30 -10.01 14.72
N PRO A 161 -5.96 -10.80 15.58
CA PRO A 161 -5.33 -11.77 16.47
C PRO A 161 -4.68 -12.96 15.73
N GLU A 162 -4.99 -13.19 14.48
CA GLU A 162 -4.56 -14.38 13.72
C GLU A 162 -3.34 -14.14 12.81
N GLY A 163 -2.50 -13.14 13.12
CA GLY A 163 -1.26 -12.92 12.40
C GLY A 163 -1.45 -12.34 10.99
N ALA A 164 -1.82 -11.08 10.93
CA ALA A 164 -1.96 -10.35 9.69
C ALA A 164 -0.59 -9.95 9.11
N HIS A 165 -0.49 -9.94 7.79
CA HIS A 165 0.70 -9.51 7.07
C HIS A 165 0.33 -8.54 5.94
N MET A 166 1.06 -7.43 5.84
CA MET A 166 0.94 -6.51 4.71
C MET A 166 2.30 -6.29 4.07
N ASN A 167 2.38 -6.48 2.76
CA ASN A 167 3.55 -6.14 1.96
C ASN A 167 3.26 -4.91 1.10
N ILE A 168 4.07 -3.85 1.25
CA ILE A 168 3.94 -2.62 0.48
C ILE A 168 5.11 -2.50 -0.48
N SER A 169 4.82 -2.67 -1.77
CA SER A 169 5.78 -2.57 -2.86
C SER A 169 5.64 -1.23 -3.59
N GLY A 170 6.72 -0.72 -4.16
CA GLY A 170 6.68 0.51 -4.93
C GLY A 170 8.06 0.88 -5.51
N ILE A 171 8.09 1.84 -6.41
CA ILE A 171 9.29 2.33 -7.07
C ILE A 171 10.20 2.99 -6.04
N SER A 172 11.49 2.68 -6.09
CA SER A 172 12.50 3.27 -5.20
C SER A 172 12.75 4.74 -5.58
N GLY A 173 13.02 5.58 -4.57
CA GLY A 173 13.41 6.99 -4.77
C GLY A 173 12.27 8.01 -4.69
N LEU A 174 11.01 7.61 -4.75
CA LEU A 174 9.85 8.52 -4.65
C LEU A 174 9.24 8.60 -3.24
N ALA A 175 9.85 7.99 -2.25
CA ALA A 175 9.40 7.90 -0.85
C ALA A 175 7.94 7.38 -0.66
N THR A 176 7.27 6.95 -1.73
CA THR A 176 5.86 6.57 -1.73
C THR A 176 5.55 5.41 -0.78
N LYS A 177 6.45 4.41 -0.69
CA LYS A 177 6.28 3.26 0.21
C LYS A 177 6.26 3.70 1.68
N THR A 178 7.30 4.41 2.10
CA THR A 178 7.45 4.86 3.49
C THR A 178 6.33 5.83 3.87
N SER A 179 6.00 6.78 2.99
CA SER A 179 4.91 7.74 3.24
C SER A 179 3.57 7.04 3.42
N TYR A 180 3.26 6.04 2.59
CA TYR A 180 2.03 5.27 2.72
C TYR A 180 1.99 4.43 3.99
N VAL A 181 3.11 3.77 4.34
CA VAL A 181 3.21 3.03 5.62
C VAL A 181 2.97 3.97 6.79
N MET A 182 3.60 5.15 6.80
CA MET A 182 3.45 6.10 7.89
C MET A 182 2.03 6.65 8.00
N PHE A 183 1.37 6.91 6.86
CA PHE A 183 -0.06 7.25 6.84
C PHE A 183 -0.91 6.14 7.48
N LEU A 184 -0.72 4.89 7.05
CA LEU A 184 -1.47 3.75 7.56
C LEU A 184 -1.24 3.52 9.06
N LEU A 185 0.02 3.61 9.52
CA LEU A 185 0.35 3.53 10.94
C LEU A 185 -0.28 4.66 11.76
N LYS A 186 -0.37 5.89 11.20
CA LYS A 186 -1.08 7.00 11.87
C LYS A 186 -2.58 6.74 11.95
N ALA A 187 -3.19 6.19 10.89
CA ALA A 187 -4.60 5.79 10.90
C ALA A 187 -4.86 4.70 11.96
N ILE A 188 -3.97 3.71 12.06
CA ILE A 188 -4.01 2.67 13.10
C ILE A 188 -3.87 3.27 14.49
N GLN A 189 -2.86 4.13 14.73
CA GLN A 189 -2.69 4.80 16.01
C GLN A 189 -3.94 5.60 16.41
N HIS A 190 -4.51 6.34 15.46
CA HIS A 190 -5.72 7.13 15.71
C HIS A 190 -6.92 6.25 16.09
N LYS A 191 -7.09 5.13 15.37
CA LYS A 191 -8.22 4.22 15.55
C LYS A 191 -8.16 3.43 16.85
N TYR A 192 -7.00 2.86 17.16
CA TYR A 192 -6.84 1.91 18.26
C TYR A 192 -6.16 2.51 19.50
N LYS A 193 -5.62 3.73 19.40
CA LYS A 193 -5.01 4.46 20.51
C LYS A 193 -4.10 3.58 21.39
N ASP A 194 -4.55 3.29 22.62
CA ASP A 194 -3.78 2.56 23.63
C ASP A 194 -3.82 1.02 23.45
N ASP A 195 -4.66 0.51 22.54
CA ASP A 195 -4.82 -0.93 22.34
C ASP A 195 -3.72 -1.55 21.47
N VAL A 196 -2.97 -0.73 20.72
CA VAL A 196 -1.93 -1.18 19.79
C VAL A 196 -0.60 -0.48 20.04
N ALA A 197 0.46 -1.27 20.20
CA ALA A 197 1.84 -0.77 20.21
C ALA A 197 2.46 -0.90 18.81
N ILE A 198 3.02 0.20 18.29
CA ILE A 198 3.67 0.24 16.98
C ILE A 198 5.17 0.22 17.18
N ILE A 199 5.86 -0.81 16.67
CA ILE A 199 7.31 -0.92 16.70
C ILE A 199 7.85 -0.76 15.27
N VAL A 200 8.68 0.26 15.07
CA VAL A 200 9.29 0.56 13.77
C VAL A 200 10.79 0.33 13.82
N MET A 201 11.28 -0.60 13.01
CA MET A 201 12.71 -0.87 12.86
C MET A 201 13.29 0.07 11.80
N ASN A 202 13.99 1.13 12.25
CA ASN A 202 14.64 2.06 11.34
C ASN A 202 16.01 1.52 10.92
N VAL A 203 16.12 1.09 9.67
CA VAL A 203 17.36 0.55 9.08
C VAL A 203 18.06 1.53 8.13
N LYS A 204 17.49 2.72 7.92
CA LYS A 204 17.95 3.70 6.93
C LYS A 204 17.86 5.12 7.47
N GLY A 205 19.01 5.81 7.54
CA GLY A 205 19.06 7.26 7.76
C GLY A 205 18.33 7.75 9.01
N ASP A 206 17.82 8.96 8.91
CA ASP A 206 17.14 9.69 9.99
C ASP A 206 15.64 9.97 9.69
N ASP A 207 15.15 9.58 8.52
CA ASP A 207 13.78 9.88 8.04
C ASP A 207 12.68 9.57 9.06
N LEU A 208 12.82 8.46 9.81
CA LEU A 208 11.82 8.01 10.80
C LEU A 208 12.12 8.50 12.23
N LEU A 209 13.18 9.27 12.42
CA LEU A 209 13.59 9.76 13.73
C LEU A 209 12.96 11.11 14.12
N HIS A 210 12.10 11.65 13.24
CA HIS A 210 11.37 12.91 13.40
C HIS A 210 9.85 12.76 13.41
N VAL A 211 9.32 11.54 13.53
CA VAL A 211 7.88 11.27 13.41
C VAL A 211 7.03 11.91 14.51
N HIS A 212 7.66 12.40 15.59
CA HIS A 212 7.03 13.17 16.66
C HIS A 212 6.90 14.67 16.34
N GLN A 213 7.47 15.13 15.23
CA GLN A 213 7.46 16.53 14.82
C GLN A 213 6.41 16.79 13.75
N GLN A 214 5.81 17.98 13.77
CA GLN A 214 4.84 18.41 12.77
C GLN A 214 5.54 18.65 11.43
N ASN A 215 4.93 18.13 10.36
CA ASN A 215 5.39 18.44 9.01
C ASN A 215 4.86 19.84 8.58
N GLU A 216 5.76 20.81 8.54
CA GLU A 216 5.42 22.20 8.16
C GLU A 216 5.13 22.37 6.65
N LYS A 217 5.48 21.37 5.83
CA LYS A 217 5.31 21.43 4.37
C LYS A 217 3.95 20.93 3.87
N ILE A 218 3.05 20.58 4.78
CA ILE A 218 1.71 20.11 4.42
C ILE A 218 0.88 21.27 3.85
N THR A 219 0.34 21.06 2.66
CA THR A 219 -0.54 22.02 1.98
C THR A 219 -1.98 21.93 2.49
N ASP A 220 -2.77 23.00 2.29
CA ASP A 220 -4.19 23.01 2.65
C ASP A 220 -5.00 21.93 1.90
N ALA A 221 -4.62 21.61 0.66
CA ALA A 221 -5.23 20.53 -0.10
C ALA A 221 -5.01 19.17 0.56
N GLN A 222 -3.78 18.90 1.01
CA GLN A 222 -3.46 17.67 1.74
C GLN A 222 -4.19 17.60 3.08
N ARG A 223 -4.30 18.70 3.83
CA ARG A 223 -5.09 18.73 5.08
C ARG A 223 -6.54 18.32 4.83
N LYS A 224 -7.18 18.84 3.76
CA LYS A 224 -8.54 18.45 3.39
C LYS A 224 -8.66 16.96 3.06
N GLU A 225 -7.65 16.37 2.42
CA GLU A 225 -7.63 14.92 2.15
C GLU A 225 -7.57 14.12 3.47
N TRP A 226 -6.74 14.54 4.43
CA TRP A 226 -6.70 13.94 5.77
C TRP A 226 -8.03 14.08 6.51
N ASP A 227 -8.65 15.26 6.46
CA ASP A 227 -9.97 15.51 7.06
C ASP A 227 -11.06 14.61 6.44
N THR A 228 -11.02 14.43 5.11
CA THR A 228 -11.95 13.53 4.40
C THR A 228 -11.77 12.07 4.83
N LEU A 229 -10.55 11.66 5.16
CA LEU A 229 -10.25 10.33 5.69
C LEU A 229 -10.60 10.17 7.17
N GLY A 230 -10.91 11.26 7.87
CA GLY A 230 -11.16 11.25 9.30
C GLY A 230 -9.93 10.92 10.15
N VAL A 231 -8.72 11.12 9.61
CA VAL A 231 -7.45 10.89 10.30
C VAL A 231 -6.79 12.24 10.59
N PRO A 232 -6.40 12.54 11.84
CA PRO A 232 -5.77 13.81 12.16
C PRO A 232 -4.39 13.93 11.47
N CYS A 233 -4.19 15.08 10.82
CA CYS A 233 -2.94 15.42 10.16
C CYS A 233 -1.92 15.97 11.18
N GLU A 234 -1.59 15.15 12.17
CA GLU A 234 -0.77 15.47 13.32
C GLU A 234 0.39 14.49 13.47
N PRO A 235 1.46 14.84 14.21
CA PRO A 235 2.56 13.93 14.51
C PRO A 235 2.09 12.66 15.23
N PHE A 236 2.97 11.66 15.27
CA PHE A 236 2.74 10.49 16.14
C PHE A 236 2.82 10.86 17.61
N GLU A 237 1.91 10.30 18.38
CA GLU A 237 1.87 10.48 19.84
C GLU A 237 2.68 9.40 20.56
N ASN A 238 3.12 9.70 21.77
CA ASN A 238 3.81 8.76 22.66
C ASN A 238 5.04 8.06 22.05
N VAL A 239 5.75 8.75 21.16
CA VAL A 239 6.93 8.21 20.47
C VAL A 239 8.09 8.03 21.44
N LYS A 240 8.74 6.86 21.38
CA LYS A 240 9.98 6.54 22.08
C LYS A 240 11.03 6.07 21.07
N TYR A 241 12.23 6.59 21.18
CA TYR A 241 13.37 6.20 20.37
C TYR A 241 14.33 5.36 21.17
N LEU A 242 14.74 4.22 20.63
CA LEU A 242 15.69 3.32 21.26
C LEU A 242 16.96 3.26 20.40
N TYR A 243 18.06 3.78 20.93
CA TYR A 243 19.33 3.84 20.23
C TYR A 243 20.31 2.81 20.81
N PRO A 244 20.93 1.95 19.98
CA PRO A 244 22.00 1.11 20.47
C PRO A 244 23.23 1.95 20.82
N PHE A 245 23.97 1.54 21.85
CA PHE A 245 25.25 2.17 22.15
C PHE A 245 26.34 1.76 21.14
N ARG A 246 27.18 2.73 20.82
CA ARG A 246 28.45 2.51 20.12
C ARG A 246 29.61 2.93 21.00
N LYS A 247 30.56 2.04 21.26
CA LYS A 247 31.80 2.37 21.96
C LYS A 247 32.80 3.00 20.99
N GLN A 248 33.31 4.18 21.31
CA GLN A 248 34.40 4.83 20.58
C GLN A 248 35.37 5.43 21.60
N LYS A 249 36.61 4.93 21.64
CA LYS A 249 37.64 5.33 22.63
C LYS A 249 37.04 5.34 24.01
N ASP A 250 36.82 4.53 24.77
CA ASP A 250 36.29 4.46 26.13
C ASP A 250 35.01 5.28 26.47
N LYS A 251 34.38 5.88 25.47
CA LYS A 251 33.10 6.56 25.60
C LYS A 251 32.00 5.85 24.84
N LEU A 252 30.83 5.83 25.44
CA LEU A 252 29.60 5.29 24.82
C LEU A 252 28.81 6.43 24.20
N TYR A 253 28.43 6.23 22.93
CA TYR A 253 27.60 7.16 22.16
C TYR A 253 26.38 6.43 21.65
N ALA A 254 25.28 7.14 21.47
CA ALA A 254 24.14 6.61 20.70
C ALA A 254 24.55 6.34 19.26
N ASN A 255 24.29 5.16 18.77
CA ASN A 255 24.55 4.80 17.37
C ASN A 255 23.34 5.19 16.51
N THR A 256 23.38 6.39 15.97
CA THR A 256 22.32 6.98 15.17
C THR A 256 22.89 7.90 14.10
N ALA A 257 22.13 8.10 13.01
CA ALA A 257 22.42 9.11 12.00
C ALA A 257 21.89 10.51 12.36
N LEU A 258 21.12 10.62 13.48
CA LEU A 258 20.50 11.86 13.91
C LEU A 258 21.57 12.93 14.27
N PRO A 259 21.40 14.18 13.88
CA PRO A 259 22.25 15.28 14.33
C PRO A 259 22.31 15.38 15.87
N THR A 260 23.46 15.83 16.39
CA THR A 260 23.68 15.89 17.85
C THR A 260 22.67 16.80 18.55
N GLU A 261 22.25 17.86 17.92
CA GLU A 261 21.28 18.82 18.45
C GLU A 261 19.92 18.15 18.67
N ASP A 262 19.40 17.49 17.62
CA ASP A 262 18.12 16.77 17.66
C ASP A 262 18.17 15.60 18.64
N LEU A 263 19.28 14.89 18.70
CA LEU A 263 19.49 13.80 19.65
C LEU A 263 19.44 14.32 21.11
N THR A 264 20.08 15.48 21.37
CA THR A 264 20.08 16.10 22.69
C THR A 264 18.67 16.53 23.08
N GLU A 265 17.91 17.09 22.14
CA GLU A 265 16.51 17.45 22.36
C GLU A 265 15.66 16.22 22.73
N GLN A 266 15.75 15.15 21.97
CA GLN A 266 14.99 13.91 22.23
C GLN A 266 15.31 13.30 23.61
N PHE A 267 16.58 13.35 24.04
CA PHE A 267 16.95 12.91 25.39
C PHE A 267 16.42 13.86 26.47
N SER A 268 16.47 15.17 26.25
CA SER A 268 15.95 16.16 27.20
C SER A 268 14.44 16.04 27.40
N GLU A 269 13.72 15.72 26.36
CA GLU A 269 12.28 15.46 26.37
C GLU A 269 11.92 14.05 26.90
N LYS A 270 12.90 13.25 27.25
CA LYS A 270 12.72 11.84 27.66
C LYS A 270 12.05 10.97 26.60
N ARG A 271 12.21 11.33 25.33
CA ARG A 271 11.76 10.54 24.17
C ARG A 271 12.77 9.51 23.71
N ALA A 272 14.04 9.69 24.05
CA ALA A 272 15.12 8.79 23.68
C ALA A 272 15.69 8.03 24.88
N SER A 273 16.09 6.79 24.61
CA SER A 273 16.82 5.94 25.54
C SER A 273 17.86 5.13 24.79
N ASN A 274 18.95 4.79 25.46
CA ASN A 274 19.95 3.92 24.91
C ASN A 274 19.78 2.49 25.43
N PHE A 275 20.19 1.52 24.64
CA PHE A 275 20.29 0.12 25.05
C PHE A 275 21.64 -0.45 24.65
N ILE A 276 22.05 -1.49 25.36
CA ILE A 276 23.28 -2.23 25.10
C ILE A 276 23.01 -3.73 25.32
N TYR A 277 23.61 -4.55 24.49
CA TYR A 277 23.64 -5.99 24.71
C TYR A 277 24.71 -6.32 25.75
N THR A 278 24.30 -6.88 26.88
CA THR A 278 25.22 -7.30 27.95
C THR A 278 25.52 -8.79 27.79
N PHE A 279 26.74 -9.19 28.19
CA PHE A 279 27.12 -10.61 28.10
C PHE A 279 26.18 -11.47 28.96
N GLU A 280 25.91 -11.04 30.18
CA GLU A 280 25.08 -11.76 31.16
C GLU A 280 23.67 -12.08 30.64
N HIS A 281 23.04 -11.13 29.91
CA HIS A 281 21.64 -11.29 29.46
C HIS A 281 21.50 -11.78 28.03
N ASP A 282 22.53 -11.62 27.20
CA ASP A 282 22.38 -11.79 25.77
C ASP A 282 23.30 -12.87 25.16
N VAL A 283 24.24 -13.44 25.93
CA VAL A 283 25.11 -14.51 25.43
C VAL A 283 24.32 -15.74 24.95
N SER A 284 23.22 -16.06 25.62
CA SER A 284 22.33 -17.19 25.21
C SER A 284 21.58 -16.95 23.90
N LYS A 285 21.71 -15.77 23.30
CA LYS A 285 21.06 -15.39 22.03
C LYS A 285 22.08 -15.16 20.91
N VAL A 286 23.28 -15.64 21.07
CA VAL A 286 24.37 -15.51 20.07
C VAL A 286 23.98 -16.12 18.72
N ASP A 287 23.16 -17.18 18.74
CA ASP A 287 22.56 -17.80 17.55
C ASP A 287 21.79 -16.82 16.67
N MET A 288 21.12 -15.82 17.28
CA MET A 288 20.36 -14.80 16.53
C MET A 288 21.23 -13.94 15.62
N LEU A 289 22.53 -13.80 15.92
CA LEU A 289 23.47 -13.07 15.06
C LEU A 289 23.71 -13.77 13.72
N PHE A 290 23.44 -15.06 13.64
CA PHE A 290 23.65 -15.90 12.46
C PHE A 290 22.35 -16.37 11.82
N SER A 291 21.20 -15.94 12.30
CA SER A 291 19.88 -16.40 11.82
C SER A 291 19.63 -16.16 10.33
N ASN A 292 20.34 -15.22 9.71
CA ASN A 292 20.22 -14.89 8.27
C ASN A 292 21.42 -15.39 7.44
N VAL A 293 22.28 -16.22 8.02
CA VAL A 293 23.43 -16.81 7.32
C VAL A 293 23.05 -18.20 6.85
N ASP A 294 23.16 -18.44 5.55
CA ASP A 294 22.97 -19.78 4.98
C ASP A 294 24.12 -20.69 5.41
N ASP A 295 23.80 -21.75 6.13
CA ASP A 295 24.80 -22.70 6.68
C ASP A 295 24.51 -24.16 6.19
N PRO A 296 24.68 -24.45 4.89
CA PRO A 296 24.33 -25.71 4.30
C PRO A 296 25.17 -26.91 4.86
N ASN A 297 26.27 -26.62 5.53
CA ASN A 297 27.16 -27.63 6.11
C ASN A 297 27.04 -27.73 7.64
N TYR A 298 26.11 -27.04 8.26
CA TYR A 298 25.94 -27.00 9.72
C TYR A 298 27.20 -26.57 10.50
N THR A 299 28.03 -25.75 9.86
CA THR A 299 29.30 -25.29 10.46
C THR A 299 29.05 -24.30 11.57
N ILE A 300 28.13 -23.30 11.34
CA ILE A 300 27.75 -22.29 12.32
C ILE A 300 27.04 -22.96 13.49
N GLU A 301 26.09 -23.85 13.20
CA GLU A 301 25.39 -24.63 14.23
C GLU A 301 26.33 -25.42 15.10
N SER A 302 27.36 -26.08 14.51
CA SER A 302 28.37 -26.80 15.25
C SER A 302 29.22 -25.91 16.15
N ILE A 303 29.56 -24.68 15.68
CA ILE A 303 30.31 -23.69 16.47
C ILE A 303 29.45 -23.20 17.62
N LEU A 304 28.17 -22.88 17.38
CA LEU A 304 27.23 -22.41 18.43
C LEU A 304 27.04 -23.49 19.50
N ASN A 305 26.82 -24.74 19.11
CA ASN A 305 26.73 -25.85 20.03
C ASN A 305 28.04 -26.04 20.87
N TYR A 306 29.19 -25.81 20.26
CA TYR A 306 30.44 -25.83 20.99
C TYR A 306 30.58 -24.70 22.00
N ILE A 307 30.11 -23.49 21.65
CA ILE A 307 30.06 -22.32 22.55
C ILE A 307 29.18 -22.64 23.75
N ASP A 308 27.99 -23.18 23.53
CA ASP A 308 27.01 -23.46 24.56
C ASP A 308 27.41 -24.57 25.52
N TYR A 309 28.05 -25.60 25.03
CA TYR A 309 28.39 -26.80 25.82
C TYR A 309 29.87 -26.94 26.17
N GLY A 310 30.72 -26.13 25.52
CA GLY A 310 32.16 -26.17 25.72
C GLY A 310 32.61 -25.71 27.09
N GLN A 311 33.45 -26.48 27.78
CA GLN A 311 33.97 -26.07 29.10
C GLN A 311 34.78 -24.79 29.04
N GLU A 312 35.36 -24.47 27.89
CA GLU A 312 36.25 -23.33 27.69
C GLU A 312 35.50 -21.96 27.76
N PHE A 313 34.18 -21.96 27.51
CA PHE A 313 33.38 -20.76 27.55
C PHE A 313 32.61 -20.57 28.86
N ARG A 314 32.66 -21.55 29.78
CA ARG A 314 31.89 -21.49 31.04
C ARG A 314 32.29 -20.36 32.01
N ASP A 315 33.59 -20.01 31.98
CA ASP A 315 34.14 -19.01 32.91
C ASP A 315 34.21 -17.61 32.27
N VAL A 316 33.59 -17.42 31.11
CA VAL A 316 33.56 -16.12 30.42
C VAL A 316 32.51 -15.24 31.02
N SER A 317 32.88 -14.00 31.35
CA SER A 317 32.01 -13.03 32.02
C SER A 317 31.77 -11.74 31.23
N SER A 318 32.45 -11.60 30.09
CA SER A 318 32.36 -10.40 29.26
C SER A 318 32.49 -10.68 27.77
N TRP A 319 31.96 -9.78 26.92
CA TRP A 319 32.14 -9.88 25.47
C TRP A 319 33.59 -9.80 25.01
N ASP A 320 34.45 -9.07 25.73
CA ASP A 320 35.88 -8.99 25.40
C ASP A 320 36.58 -10.33 25.65
N GLU A 321 36.32 -10.96 26.80
CA GLU A 321 36.84 -12.30 27.12
C GLU A 321 36.31 -13.37 26.15
N PHE A 322 35.00 -13.28 25.81
CA PHE A 322 34.39 -14.18 24.84
C PHE A 322 35.08 -14.10 23.47
N LYS A 323 35.27 -12.85 22.99
CA LYS A 323 35.94 -12.57 21.73
C LYS A 323 37.41 -13.11 21.70
N ASP A 324 38.14 -12.93 22.79
CA ASP A 324 39.53 -13.36 22.88
C ASP A 324 39.61 -14.90 22.91
N LYS A 325 38.76 -15.58 23.66
CA LYS A 325 38.65 -17.03 23.63
C LYS A 325 38.24 -17.59 22.28
N LEU A 326 37.26 -16.92 21.60
CA LEU A 326 36.85 -17.30 20.27
C LEU A 326 38.00 -17.21 19.24
N LYS A 327 38.83 -16.14 19.34
CA LYS A 327 40.04 -15.99 18.50
C LYS A 327 41.04 -17.07 18.76
N ASP A 328 41.30 -17.36 20.03
CA ASP A 328 42.24 -18.42 20.43
C ASP A 328 41.79 -19.81 19.90
N PHE A 329 40.46 -20.06 19.94
CA PHE A 329 39.88 -21.28 19.40
C PHE A 329 40.07 -21.38 17.87
N CYS A 330 39.81 -20.30 17.14
CA CYS A 330 39.99 -20.25 15.69
C CYS A 330 41.47 -20.41 15.28
N THR A 331 42.43 -19.97 16.11
CA THR A 331 43.87 -20.08 15.82
C THR A 331 44.46 -21.42 16.17
N LYS A 332 43.90 -22.17 17.10
CA LYS A 332 44.36 -23.51 17.52
C LYS A 332 43.79 -24.63 16.64
N GLY A 333 42.79 -24.33 15.85
CA GLY A 333 42.12 -25.28 14.95
C GLY A 333 42.63 -25.28 13.50
N SER A 334 43.70 -24.53 13.19
CA SER A 334 44.34 -24.46 11.86
C SER A 334 45.67 -25.21 11.83
#